data_14964ef738f9552be1d08edb3c4b3256
#
_entry.id   14964ef738f9552be1d08edb3c4b3256
#
_cell.length_a   1.000
_cell.length_b   1.000
_cell.length_c   1.000
_cell.angle_alpha   90.00
_cell.angle_beta   90.00
_cell.angle_gamma   90.00
#
_symmetry.space_group_name_H-M   'P 1'
#
loop_
_entity.id
_entity.type
_entity.pdbx_description
1 polymer ?
#
loop_
_entity_poly.entity_id
_entity_poly.type
_entity_poly.pdbx_seq_one_letter_code
_entity_poly.pdbx_strand_id
1 'polypeptide(L)'
;MDTAKIDKLLALRKFKTEYADKLKQIKAAEDKITEEIIKDLETSGVTKITYHGYTISRSEKDHFEVTDQEIFLGVMFDDMSKAKSVGEKLSSVCLLQKTPAKLLLKGMIQDEVEKSLPAGAKEEDIAKKFLEIAEKIGLRYVVTNDLSIRKA
;
A
#
# COMPACT_ATOMS: atom_id res chain seq x y z
N MET A 1 23.82 0.42 -46.16
CA MET A 1 23.29 0.55 -44.79
C MET A 1 24.22 1.49 -44.05
N ASP A 2 23.70 2.55 -43.44
CA ASP A 2 24.51 3.61 -42.82
C ASP A 2 24.96 3.14 -41.42
N THR A 3 26.21 2.64 -41.29
CA THR A 3 26.80 2.11 -40.06
C THR A 3 26.92 3.20 -39.00
N ALA A 4 27.09 4.47 -39.36
CA ALA A 4 27.20 5.57 -38.43
C ALA A 4 25.90 5.78 -37.61
N LYS A 5 24.74 5.51 -38.23
CA LYS A 5 23.44 5.55 -37.50
C LYS A 5 23.29 4.41 -36.48
N ILE A 6 23.84 3.24 -36.82
CA ILE A 6 23.84 2.09 -35.93
C ILE A 6 24.72 2.36 -34.71
N ASP A 7 25.94 2.86 -34.92
CA ASP A 7 26.89 3.21 -33.88
C ASP A 7 26.30 4.26 -32.90
N LYS A 8 25.66 5.27 -33.46
CA LYS A 8 24.95 6.31 -32.68
C LYS A 8 23.82 5.72 -31.83
N LEU A 9 23.04 4.79 -32.41
CA LEU A 9 21.97 4.12 -31.67
C LEU A 9 22.50 3.25 -30.52
N LEU A 10 23.60 2.53 -30.76
CA LEU A 10 24.24 1.70 -29.73
C LEU A 10 24.81 2.55 -28.60
N ALA A 11 25.46 3.67 -28.92
CA ALA A 11 25.92 4.64 -27.93
C ALA A 11 24.77 5.18 -27.06
N LEU A 12 23.65 5.59 -27.68
CA LEU A 12 22.48 6.07 -26.94
C LEU A 12 21.88 4.98 -26.04
N ARG A 13 21.84 3.73 -26.49
CA ARG A 13 21.36 2.61 -25.65
C ARG A 13 22.28 2.38 -24.45
N LYS A 14 23.59 2.44 -24.65
CA LYS A 14 24.56 2.32 -23.55
C LYS A 14 24.37 3.44 -22.51
N PHE A 15 24.27 4.69 -22.95
CA PHE A 15 23.98 5.81 -22.07
C PHE A 15 22.67 5.61 -21.28
N LYS A 16 21.60 5.18 -21.96
CA LYS A 16 20.31 4.91 -21.30
C LYS A 16 20.46 3.89 -20.17
N THR A 17 21.22 2.82 -20.38
CA THR A 17 21.46 1.79 -19.35
C THR A 17 22.26 2.35 -18.17
N GLU A 18 23.35 3.07 -18.44
CA GLU A 18 24.19 3.70 -17.41
C GLU A 18 23.40 4.72 -16.56
N TYR A 19 22.54 5.53 -17.18
CA TYR A 19 21.66 6.46 -16.47
C TYR A 19 20.60 5.72 -15.64
N ALA A 20 20.03 4.63 -16.15
CA ALA A 20 19.06 3.82 -15.41
C ALA A 20 19.68 3.22 -14.13
N ASP A 21 20.92 2.75 -14.22
CA ASP A 21 21.64 2.20 -13.06
C ASP A 21 21.97 3.28 -12.03
N LYS A 22 22.39 4.48 -12.47
CA LYS A 22 22.59 5.62 -11.57
C LYS A 22 21.30 6.04 -10.88
N LEU A 23 20.17 6.09 -11.60
CA LEU A 23 18.87 6.41 -11.02
C LEU A 23 18.45 5.38 -9.97
N LYS A 24 18.71 4.09 -10.19
CA LYS A 24 18.47 3.06 -9.17
C LYS A 24 19.28 3.28 -7.90
N GLN A 25 20.56 3.65 -8.05
CA GLN A 25 21.42 3.93 -6.89
C GLN A 25 20.95 5.16 -6.12
N ILE A 26 20.57 6.24 -6.82
CA ILE A 26 20.01 7.45 -6.19
C ILE A 26 18.74 7.09 -5.44
N LYS A 27 17.82 6.36 -6.09
CA LYS A 27 16.57 5.95 -5.45
C LYS A 27 16.81 5.10 -4.19
N ALA A 28 17.72 4.14 -4.24
CA ALA A 28 18.06 3.33 -3.07
C ALA A 28 18.63 4.18 -1.92
N ALA A 29 19.41 5.23 -2.23
CA ALA A 29 19.91 6.16 -1.24
C ALA A 29 18.80 7.05 -0.66
N GLU A 30 17.88 7.53 -1.51
CA GLU A 30 16.70 8.29 -1.07
C GLU A 30 15.80 7.44 -0.16
N ASP A 31 15.51 6.19 -0.55
CA ASP A 31 14.67 5.27 0.22
C ASP A 31 15.28 5.06 1.62
N LYS A 32 16.59 4.82 1.71
CA LYS A 32 17.29 4.64 2.99
C LYS A 32 17.19 5.88 3.89
N ILE A 33 17.47 7.07 3.34
CA ILE A 33 17.37 8.32 4.10
C ILE A 33 15.92 8.58 4.53
N THR A 34 14.95 8.27 3.67
CA THR A 34 13.52 8.37 3.96
C THR A 34 13.12 7.50 5.15
N GLU A 35 13.58 6.25 5.19
CA GLU A 35 13.35 5.33 6.30
C GLU A 35 13.97 5.84 7.61
N GLU A 36 15.19 6.38 7.55
CA GLU A 36 15.87 6.97 8.71
C GLU A 36 15.07 8.17 9.25
N ILE A 37 14.62 9.09 8.39
CA ILE A 37 13.79 10.24 8.79
C ILE A 37 12.46 9.80 9.40
N ILE A 38 11.79 8.82 8.80
CA ILE A 38 10.53 8.29 9.33
C ILE A 38 10.75 7.74 10.74
N LYS A 39 11.81 6.98 10.96
CA LYS A 39 12.17 6.41 12.26
C LYS A 39 12.48 7.49 13.30
N ASP A 40 13.17 8.54 12.91
CA ASP A 40 13.47 9.67 13.80
C ASP A 40 12.18 10.43 14.19
N LEU A 41 11.28 10.66 13.24
CA LEU A 41 9.97 11.25 13.50
C LEU A 41 9.11 10.38 14.42
N GLU A 42 9.15 9.06 14.25
CA GLU A 42 8.47 8.11 15.13
C GLU A 42 9.01 8.16 16.56
N THR A 43 10.33 8.09 16.70
CA THR A 43 10.99 8.07 18.00
C THR A 43 10.76 9.38 18.78
N SER A 44 10.69 10.51 18.07
CA SER A 44 10.41 11.82 18.67
C SER A 44 8.92 12.10 18.87
N GLY A 45 8.01 11.23 18.43
CA GLY A 45 6.56 11.44 18.51
C GLY A 45 6.05 12.59 17.65
N VAL A 46 6.86 13.07 16.68
CA VAL A 46 6.54 14.21 15.82
C VAL A 46 6.08 13.71 14.46
N THR A 47 4.95 14.23 13.98
CA THR A 47 4.40 13.87 12.66
C THR A 47 4.78 14.86 11.56
N LYS A 48 5.25 16.06 11.93
CA LYS A 48 5.55 17.13 10.98
C LYS A 48 6.65 18.05 11.49
N ILE A 49 7.61 18.36 10.64
CA ILE A 49 8.68 19.35 10.89
C ILE A 49 8.78 20.31 9.72
N THR A 50 9.29 21.52 10.00
CA THR A 50 9.62 22.50 8.95
C THR A 50 11.13 22.75 8.98
N TYR A 51 11.79 22.61 7.83
CA TYR A 51 13.22 22.76 7.68
C TYR A 51 13.55 23.45 6.36
N HIS A 52 14.32 24.55 6.42
CA HIS A 52 14.73 25.35 5.26
C HIS A 52 13.62 25.70 4.25
N GLY A 53 12.41 26.04 4.74
CA GLY A 53 11.27 26.37 3.88
C GLY A 53 10.57 25.14 3.25
N TYR A 54 10.88 23.96 3.75
CA TYR A 54 10.17 22.73 3.39
C TYR A 54 9.44 22.19 4.59
N THR A 55 8.26 21.70 4.36
CA THR A 55 7.47 20.92 5.31
C THR A 55 7.67 19.45 5.02
N ILE A 56 8.17 18.74 6.01
CA ILE A 56 8.36 17.29 5.98
C ILE A 56 7.31 16.70 6.91
N SER A 57 6.47 15.82 6.40
CA SER A 57 5.40 15.19 7.19
C SER A 57 5.37 13.68 6.94
N ARG A 58 5.20 12.93 8.05
CA ARG A 58 4.92 11.51 8.04
C ARG A 58 3.43 11.27 7.96
N SER A 59 3.00 10.34 7.14
CA SER A 59 1.63 9.84 7.11
C SER A 59 1.61 8.32 7.07
N GLU A 60 0.68 7.73 7.79
CA GLU A 60 0.42 6.30 7.70
C GLU A 60 -0.53 6.03 6.55
N LYS A 61 -0.18 5.03 5.75
CA LYS A 61 -1.05 4.48 4.71
C LYS A 61 -1.25 3.01 4.99
N ASP A 62 -2.47 2.57 4.87
CA ASP A 62 -2.84 1.19 5.01
C ASP A 62 -3.42 0.63 3.73
N HIS A 63 -3.18 -0.64 3.48
CA HIS A 63 -3.73 -1.36 2.34
C HIS A 63 -3.82 -2.86 2.64
N PHE A 64 -4.55 -3.57 1.79
CA PHE A 64 -4.57 -5.04 1.82
C PHE A 64 -3.72 -5.59 0.68
N GLU A 65 -2.98 -6.65 0.98
CA GLU A 65 -2.29 -7.49 -0.01
C GLU A 65 -3.00 -8.83 -0.10
N VAL A 66 -3.25 -9.30 -1.31
CA VAL A 66 -3.79 -10.65 -1.51
C VAL A 66 -2.65 -11.64 -1.36
N THR A 67 -2.70 -12.45 -0.32
CA THR A 67 -1.71 -13.50 -0.03
C THR A 67 -2.12 -14.85 -0.59
N ASP A 68 -3.44 -15.09 -0.68
CA ASP A 68 -4.00 -16.29 -1.27
C ASP A 68 -5.17 -15.90 -2.20
N GLN A 69 -4.92 -15.97 -3.49
CA GLN A 69 -5.89 -15.55 -4.51
C GLN A 69 -7.09 -16.49 -4.58
N GLU A 70 -6.90 -17.80 -4.36
CA GLU A 70 -7.98 -18.79 -4.46
C GLU A 70 -8.94 -18.62 -3.29
N ILE A 71 -8.42 -18.51 -2.07
CA ILE A 71 -9.22 -18.25 -0.87
C ILE A 71 -9.95 -16.91 -1.01
N PHE A 72 -9.23 -15.84 -1.37
CA PHE A 72 -9.82 -14.51 -1.51
C PHE A 72 -10.97 -14.48 -2.55
N LEU A 73 -10.74 -15.03 -3.73
CA LEU A 73 -11.77 -15.11 -4.76
C LEU A 73 -12.95 -15.99 -4.33
N GLY A 74 -12.67 -17.12 -3.67
CA GLY A 74 -13.71 -18.01 -3.14
C GLY A 74 -14.65 -17.28 -2.18
N VAL A 75 -14.12 -16.54 -1.22
CA VAL A 75 -14.90 -15.72 -0.28
C VAL A 75 -15.67 -14.62 -1.00
N MET A 76 -15.06 -13.93 -1.95
CA MET A 76 -15.72 -12.87 -2.71
C MET A 76 -16.84 -13.41 -3.58
N PHE A 77 -16.66 -14.56 -4.23
CA PHE A 77 -17.72 -15.19 -5.03
C PHE A 77 -18.86 -15.73 -4.18
N ASP A 78 -18.58 -16.30 -2.99
CA ASP A 78 -19.62 -16.79 -2.08
C ASP A 78 -20.49 -15.63 -1.56
N ASP A 79 -19.87 -14.52 -1.17
CA ASP A 79 -20.58 -13.28 -0.78
C ASP A 79 -21.37 -12.68 -1.98
N MET A 80 -20.84 -12.79 -3.19
CA MET A 80 -21.50 -12.35 -4.42
C MET A 80 -22.78 -13.15 -4.73
N SER A 81 -22.78 -14.46 -4.51
CA SER A 81 -23.96 -15.30 -4.72
C SER A 81 -25.13 -14.96 -3.78
N LYS A 82 -24.82 -14.37 -2.62
CA LYS A 82 -25.79 -13.99 -1.58
C LYS A 82 -26.28 -12.54 -1.69
N ALA A 83 -25.65 -11.69 -2.50
CA ALA A 83 -25.95 -10.25 -2.54
C ALA A 83 -26.74 -9.83 -3.78
N LYS A 84 -27.91 -9.20 -3.58
CA LYS A 84 -28.67 -8.54 -4.66
C LYS A 84 -27.92 -7.37 -5.33
N SER A 85 -26.84 -6.88 -4.73
CA SER A 85 -26.02 -5.75 -5.20
C SER A 85 -24.64 -6.15 -5.70
N VAL A 86 -24.51 -7.34 -6.27
CA VAL A 86 -23.26 -7.90 -6.79
C VAL A 86 -22.54 -6.97 -7.77
N GLY A 87 -23.31 -6.30 -8.64
CA GLY A 87 -22.75 -5.37 -9.62
C GLY A 87 -22.01 -4.19 -8.99
N GLU A 88 -22.54 -3.61 -7.91
CA GLU A 88 -21.89 -2.47 -7.23
C GLU A 88 -20.64 -2.90 -6.46
N LYS A 89 -20.68 -4.03 -5.76
CA LYS A 89 -19.52 -4.58 -5.05
C LYS A 89 -18.43 -5.02 -6.02
N LEU A 90 -18.78 -5.70 -7.10
CA LEU A 90 -17.84 -6.06 -8.17
C LEU A 90 -17.24 -4.82 -8.84
N SER A 91 -18.04 -3.81 -9.15
CA SER A 91 -17.51 -2.59 -9.73
C SER A 91 -16.54 -1.87 -8.77
N SER A 92 -16.78 -1.92 -7.47
CA SER A 92 -15.89 -1.34 -6.47
C SER A 92 -14.54 -2.07 -6.38
N VAL A 93 -14.54 -3.39 -6.55
CA VAL A 93 -13.32 -4.22 -6.50
C VAL A 93 -12.65 -4.29 -7.86
N CYS A 94 -13.40 -4.42 -8.96
CA CYS A 94 -12.85 -4.57 -10.30
C CYS A 94 -12.51 -3.25 -11.00
N LEU A 95 -13.07 -2.11 -10.61
CA LEU A 95 -12.79 -0.80 -11.20
C LEU A 95 -11.48 -0.17 -10.69
N LEU A 96 -10.59 -0.93 -10.05
CA LEU A 96 -9.23 -0.49 -9.70
C LEU A 96 -9.15 0.80 -8.85
N GLN A 97 -10.24 1.25 -8.26
CA GLN A 97 -10.20 2.32 -7.28
C GLN A 97 -9.79 1.73 -5.93
N LYS A 98 -8.51 1.82 -5.60
CA LYS A 98 -7.92 1.23 -4.37
C LYS A 98 -8.66 1.64 -3.08
N THR A 99 -9.14 2.88 -3.01
CA THR A 99 -9.79 3.39 -1.80
C THR A 99 -11.17 2.79 -1.52
N PRO A 100 -12.11 2.73 -2.47
CA PRO A 100 -13.40 2.06 -2.25
C PRO A 100 -13.27 0.58 -1.92
N ALA A 101 -12.37 -0.15 -2.62
CA ALA A 101 -12.12 -1.55 -2.33
C ALA A 101 -11.57 -1.76 -0.91
N LYS A 102 -10.63 -0.94 -0.48
CA LYS A 102 -10.09 -0.98 0.89
C LYS A 102 -11.18 -0.74 1.94
N LEU A 103 -12.04 0.25 1.75
CA LEU A 103 -13.12 0.56 2.69
C LEU A 103 -14.13 -0.57 2.78
N LEU A 104 -14.48 -1.19 1.63
CA LEU A 104 -15.36 -2.34 1.60
C LEU A 104 -14.77 -3.52 2.38
N LEU A 105 -13.51 -3.88 2.11
CA LEU A 105 -12.83 -4.97 2.80
C LEU A 105 -12.68 -4.71 4.30
N LYS A 106 -12.34 -3.48 4.70
CA LYS A 106 -12.32 -3.11 6.12
C LYS A 106 -13.68 -3.29 6.78
N GLY A 107 -14.76 -2.82 6.15
CA GLY A 107 -16.12 -2.96 6.66
C GLY A 107 -16.51 -4.43 6.83
N MET A 108 -16.25 -5.27 5.83
CA MET A 108 -16.55 -6.71 5.91
C MET A 108 -15.79 -7.39 7.07
N ILE A 109 -14.50 -7.08 7.24
CA ILE A 109 -13.71 -7.67 8.33
C ILE A 109 -14.18 -7.14 9.69
N GLN A 110 -14.50 -5.85 9.81
CA GLN A 110 -15.00 -5.25 11.04
C GLN A 110 -16.34 -5.85 11.47
N ASP A 111 -17.27 -6.05 10.54
CA ASP A 111 -18.57 -6.71 10.81
C ASP A 111 -18.38 -8.12 11.37
N GLU A 112 -17.39 -8.87 10.87
CA GLU A 112 -17.07 -10.21 11.40
C GLU A 112 -16.35 -10.15 12.76
N VAL A 113 -15.51 -9.14 13.00
CA VAL A 113 -14.90 -8.90 14.31
C VAL A 113 -15.98 -8.62 15.37
N GLU A 114 -16.93 -7.73 15.05
CA GLU A 114 -18.03 -7.36 15.95
C GLU A 114 -18.91 -8.58 16.31
N LYS A 115 -19.17 -9.47 15.35
CA LYS A 115 -19.90 -10.71 15.60
C LYS A 115 -19.10 -11.72 16.45
N SER A 116 -17.78 -11.65 16.41
CA SER A 116 -16.88 -12.64 17.01
C SER A 116 -16.43 -12.29 18.44
N LEU A 117 -16.53 -11.03 18.81
CA LEU A 117 -16.05 -10.52 20.10
C LEU A 117 -17.21 -9.99 20.96
N PRO A 118 -17.11 -10.11 22.30
CA PRO A 118 -18.10 -9.53 23.21
C PRO A 118 -18.05 -8.00 23.18
N ALA A 119 -19.18 -7.36 23.48
CA ALA A 119 -19.24 -5.93 23.66
C ALA A 119 -18.28 -5.46 24.75
N GLY A 120 -17.40 -4.50 24.44
CA GLY A 120 -16.38 -3.99 25.35
C GLY A 120 -15.03 -4.72 25.31
N ALA A 121 -14.77 -5.51 24.26
CA ALA A 121 -13.45 -6.10 24.01
C ALA A 121 -12.36 -5.01 23.93
N LYS A 122 -11.15 -5.34 24.39
CA LYS A 122 -10.02 -4.41 24.36
C LYS A 122 -9.57 -4.15 22.92
N GLU A 123 -9.04 -2.96 22.66
CA GLU A 123 -8.54 -2.57 21.33
C GLU A 123 -7.50 -3.56 20.78
N GLU A 124 -6.63 -4.12 21.64
CA GLU A 124 -5.64 -5.11 21.25
C GLU A 124 -6.28 -6.40 20.73
N ASP A 125 -7.36 -6.87 21.39
CA ASP A 125 -8.09 -8.08 21.00
C ASP A 125 -8.84 -7.85 19.67
N ILE A 126 -9.40 -6.65 19.48
CA ILE A 126 -10.06 -6.24 18.25
C ILE A 126 -9.04 -6.21 17.09
N ALA A 127 -7.87 -5.58 17.30
CA ALA A 127 -6.83 -5.51 16.28
C ALA A 127 -6.30 -6.89 15.90
N LYS A 128 -6.04 -7.75 16.90
CA LYS A 128 -5.61 -9.12 16.68
C LYS A 128 -6.65 -9.91 15.89
N LYS A 129 -7.92 -9.80 16.27
CA LYS A 129 -9.01 -10.49 15.59
C LYS A 129 -9.21 -10.03 14.16
N PHE A 130 -9.03 -8.74 13.90
CA PHE A 130 -9.05 -8.15 12.56
C PHE A 130 -8.00 -8.78 11.64
N LEU A 131 -6.76 -8.92 12.13
CA LEU A 131 -5.67 -9.54 11.38
C LEU A 131 -5.94 -11.04 11.11
N GLU A 132 -6.43 -11.78 12.12
CA GLU A 132 -6.80 -13.19 11.97
C GLU A 132 -7.89 -13.40 10.90
N ILE A 133 -8.89 -12.52 10.87
CA ILE A 133 -9.98 -12.62 9.89
C ILE A 133 -9.46 -12.24 8.50
N ALA A 134 -8.64 -11.18 8.37
CA ALA A 134 -8.01 -10.83 7.11
C ALA A 134 -7.21 -12.00 6.52
N GLU A 135 -6.39 -12.65 7.34
CA GLU A 135 -5.59 -13.80 6.91
C GLU A 135 -6.45 -14.99 6.47
N LYS A 136 -7.54 -15.28 7.20
CA LYS A 136 -8.48 -16.35 6.83
C LYS A 136 -9.14 -16.17 5.47
N ILE A 137 -9.31 -14.94 5.01
CA ILE A 137 -9.86 -14.63 3.69
C ILE A 137 -8.77 -14.37 2.63
N GLY A 138 -7.54 -14.79 2.89
CA GLY A 138 -6.43 -14.69 1.95
C GLY A 138 -5.85 -13.29 1.80
N LEU A 139 -6.00 -12.41 2.80
CA LEU A 139 -5.51 -11.04 2.81
C LEU A 139 -4.50 -10.81 3.93
N ARG A 140 -3.53 -9.95 3.68
CA ARG A 140 -2.66 -9.35 4.69
C ARG A 140 -2.91 -7.85 4.76
N TYR A 141 -3.23 -7.36 5.94
CA TYR A 141 -3.35 -5.94 6.20
C TYR A 141 -1.97 -5.35 6.48
N VAL A 142 -1.57 -4.37 5.69
CA VAL A 142 -0.26 -3.73 5.77
C VAL A 142 -0.43 -2.25 6.06
N VAL A 143 0.30 -1.78 7.06
CA VAL A 143 0.43 -0.35 7.37
C VAL A 143 1.83 0.08 6.98
N THR A 144 1.92 1.09 6.12
CA THR A 144 3.18 1.67 5.69
C THR A 144 3.25 3.14 6.09
N ASN A 145 4.43 3.57 6.49
CA ASN A 145 4.70 4.97 6.73
C ASN A 145 5.23 5.61 5.44
N ASP A 146 4.67 6.75 5.10
CA ASP A 146 5.05 7.53 3.92
C ASP A 146 5.54 8.92 4.33
N LEU A 147 6.60 9.39 3.69
CA LEU A 147 7.17 10.71 3.91
C LEU A 147 6.76 11.66 2.78
N SER A 148 6.16 12.77 3.13
CA SER A 148 5.83 13.84 2.18
C SER A 148 6.70 15.05 2.46
N ILE A 149 7.39 15.55 1.42
CA ILE A 149 8.19 16.77 1.46
C ILE A 149 7.55 17.80 0.54
N ARG A 150 7.13 18.92 1.09
CA ARG A 150 6.50 20.01 0.33
C ARG A 150 7.17 21.32 0.65
N LYS A 151 7.31 22.19 -0.36
CA LYS A 151 7.71 23.58 -0.13
C LYS A 151 6.66 24.27 0.75
N ALA A 152 7.11 24.91 1.81
CA ALA A 152 6.24 25.64 2.75
C ALA A 152 5.67 26.90 2.11
#